data_b0bb18602aed57ad3bfbdf79a16391d5
#
_entry.id   b0bb18602aed57ad3bfbdf79a16391d5
#
_cell.length_a   1.000
_cell.length_b   1.000
_cell.length_c   1.000
_cell.angle_alpha   90.00
_cell.angle_beta   90.00
_cell.angle_gamma   90.00
#
_symmetry.space_group_name_H-M   'P 1'
#
loop_
_entity.id
_entity.type
_entity.pdbx_description
1 polymer ?
#
loop_
_entity_poly.entity_id
_entity_poly.type
_entity_poly.pdbx_seq_one_letter_code
_entity_poly.pdbx_strand_id
1 'polypeptide(L)'
;MVSLDHIVEDAKRDFSGAADSAALEDAKAKYLGKSGVLTERLKALGGMSPEERKSAGAQINQIKTQVEAALQERRHALADAVLLQRLAAESIDVSLPGRGQAVGSLHPVMRTWERVEEIFRSIGFDVADGPEIETDWFNFTALNSPENHPARSMQDTFYIDGKDSNEKPLLLRTHTSPIQVRYASEHVKKYANADVMPPIKVIAPGRTYRVDSDATHSPMFHQVEGLWIAESVSFADLKGVYTDFLRTFFETNELQVRFRPSYFPFTEPSAEIDMAFGSGKLAGRWLEISGAGQVHPNVLRNMGIDPERYTGFAFGSGLERLTMLRYGVDDLRLFFENDLRFLAQFPA
;
A
#
# COMPACT_ATOMS: atom_id res chain seq x y z
N MET A 1 -4.33 -72.83 0.64
CA MET A 1 -3.84 -71.67 1.45
C MET A 1 -2.87 -70.89 0.57
N VAL A 2 -3.14 -69.67 0.24
CA VAL A 2 -2.17 -68.82 -0.45
C VAL A 2 -1.02 -68.63 0.53
N SER A 3 0.20 -69.03 0.12
CA SER A 3 1.41 -68.92 0.96
C SER A 3 1.58 -67.47 1.38
N LEU A 4 1.96 -67.23 2.64
CA LEU A 4 2.14 -65.87 3.19
C LEU A 4 3.26 -65.11 2.48
N ASP A 5 4.22 -65.83 1.85
CA ASP A 5 5.33 -65.25 1.10
C ASP A 5 4.89 -64.49 -0.16
N HIS A 6 3.78 -64.92 -0.80
CA HIS A 6 3.24 -64.25 -1.98
C HIS A 6 2.66 -62.85 -1.64
N ILE A 7 2.23 -62.64 -0.40
CA ILE A 7 1.66 -61.33 0.01
C ILE A 7 2.72 -60.21 -0.03
N VAL A 8 3.95 -60.53 0.37
CA VAL A 8 5.06 -59.57 0.34
C VAL A 8 5.47 -59.22 -1.09
N GLU A 9 5.55 -60.23 -1.96
CA GLU A 9 5.91 -60.02 -3.36
C GLU A 9 4.83 -59.27 -4.13
N ASP A 10 3.56 -59.57 -3.89
CA ASP A 10 2.42 -58.85 -4.49
C ASP A 10 2.36 -57.41 -4.00
N ALA A 11 2.59 -57.17 -2.70
CA ALA A 11 2.63 -55.83 -2.14
C ALA A 11 3.77 -55.00 -2.72
N LYS A 12 4.98 -55.56 -2.82
CA LYS A 12 6.13 -54.91 -3.45
C LYS A 12 5.86 -54.57 -4.91
N ARG A 13 5.25 -55.47 -5.68
CA ARG A 13 4.90 -55.25 -7.07
C ARG A 13 3.87 -54.11 -7.19
N ASP A 14 2.80 -54.14 -6.39
CA ASP A 14 1.74 -53.11 -6.41
C ASP A 14 2.29 -51.77 -5.98
N PHE A 15 3.15 -51.69 -4.96
CA PHE A 15 3.76 -50.44 -4.52
C PHE A 15 4.74 -49.89 -5.56
N SER A 16 5.58 -50.77 -6.17
CA SER A 16 6.49 -50.32 -7.22
C SER A 16 5.77 -49.80 -8.46
N GLY A 17 4.59 -50.34 -8.77
CA GLY A 17 3.75 -49.92 -9.87
C GLY A 17 2.97 -48.62 -9.61
N ALA A 18 2.90 -48.15 -8.37
CA ALA A 18 2.20 -46.90 -8.05
C ALA A 18 2.92 -45.69 -8.66
N ALA A 19 2.25 -44.95 -9.53
CA ALA A 19 2.83 -43.81 -10.24
C ALA A 19 2.95 -42.56 -9.37
N ASP A 20 2.08 -42.39 -8.38
CA ASP A 20 2.01 -41.23 -7.48
C ASP A 20 1.61 -41.63 -6.05
N SER A 21 1.58 -40.66 -5.16
CA SER A 21 1.23 -40.86 -3.74
C SER A 21 -0.20 -41.34 -3.53
N ALA A 22 -1.14 -40.96 -4.41
CA ALA A 22 -2.55 -41.37 -4.29
C ALA A 22 -2.67 -42.88 -4.66
N ALA A 23 -2.09 -43.28 -5.76
CA ALA A 23 -2.03 -44.70 -6.17
C ALA A 23 -1.32 -45.58 -5.13
N LEU A 24 -0.28 -45.02 -4.45
CA LEU A 24 0.42 -45.74 -3.39
C LEU A 24 -0.46 -45.91 -2.14
N GLU A 25 -1.26 -44.92 -1.76
CA GLU A 25 -2.21 -45.02 -0.63
C GLU A 25 -3.36 -46.00 -0.95
N ASP A 26 -3.83 -46.07 -2.20
CA ASP A 26 -4.81 -47.06 -2.65
C ASP A 26 -4.21 -48.50 -2.58
N ALA A 27 -3.00 -48.67 -3.06
CA ALA A 27 -2.29 -49.98 -2.96
C ALA A 27 -2.05 -50.38 -1.50
N LYS A 28 -1.70 -49.43 -0.62
CA LYS A 28 -1.55 -49.66 0.84
C LYS A 28 -2.87 -50.15 1.46
N ALA A 29 -4.02 -49.53 1.09
CA ALA A 29 -5.33 -49.89 1.62
C ALA A 29 -5.66 -51.36 1.35
N LYS A 30 -5.21 -51.93 0.23
CA LYS A 30 -5.41 -53.32 -0.20
C LYS A 30 -4.72 -54.30 0.77
N TYR A 31 -3.58 -53.96 1.36
CA TYR A 31 -2.80 -54.86 2.23
C TYR A 31 -2.97 -54.50 3.71
N LEU A 32 -2.91 -53.21 4.07
CA LEU A 32 -2.84 -52.71 5.43
C LEU A 32 -4.12 -52.00 5.89
N GLY A 33 -5.10 -51.81 5.02
CA GLY A 33 -6.36 -51.18 5.32
C GLY A 33 -7.23 -51.99 6.29
N LYS A 34 -8.36 -51.39 6.74
CA LYS A 34 -9.35 -52.04 7.67
C LYS A 34 -9.91 -53.37 7.14
N SER A 35 -10.03 -53.48 5.83
CA SER A 35 -10.43 -54.70 5.08
C SER A 35 -9.28 -55.29 4.26
N GLY A 36 -8.03 -54.89 4.55
CA GLY A 36 -6.86 -55.34 3.83
C GLY A 36 -6.49 -56.76 4.18
N VAL A 37 -5.77 -57.42 3.24
CA VAL A 37 -5.41 -58.83 3.31
C VAL A 37 -4.74 -59.22 4.65
N LEU A 38 -3.80 -58.43 5.17
CA LEU A 38 -3.14 -58.69 6.45
C LEU A 38 -4.07 -58.50 7.64
N THR A 39 -5.00 -57.53 7.58
CA THR A 39 -5.97 -57.30 8.65
C THR A 39 -6.99 -58.42 8.73
N GLU A 40 -7.41 -58.98 7.61
CA GLU A 40 -8.29 -60.15 7.56
C GLU A 40 -7.58 -61.40 8.11
N ARG A 41 -6.30 -61.60 7.77
CA ARG A 41 -5.52 -62.69 8.33
C ARG A 41 -5.35 -62.58 9.84
N LEU A 42 -5.13 -61.38 10.37
CA LEU A 42 -5.08 -61.14 11.84
C LEU A 42 -6.40 -61.46 12.52
N LYS A 43 -7.52 -61.11 11.90
CA LYS A 43 -8.89 -61.42 12.44
C LYS A 43 -9.10 -62.93 12.46
N ALA A 44 -8.66 -63.67 11.46
CA ALA A 44 -8.81 -65.11 11.40
C ALA A 44 -8.07 -65.90 12.50
N LEU A 45 -7.05 -65.28 13.14
CA LEU A 45 -6.36 -65.87 14.30
C LEU A 45 -7.27 -66.12 15.52
N GLY A 46 -8.41 -65.40 15.59
CA GLY A 46 -9.37 -65.55 16.70
C GLY A 46 -9.93 -66.93 16.88
N GLY A 47 -9.97 -67.79 15.81
CA GLY A 47 -10.51 -69.16 15.83
C GLY A 47 -9.43 -70.25 16.01
N MET A 48 -8.15 -69.92 16.23
CA MET A 48 -7.03 -70.89 16.34
C MET A 48 -6.70 -71.21 17.80
N SER A 49 -6.02 -72.38 18.00
CA SER A 49 -5.51 -72.75 19.31
C SER A 49 -4.44 -71.76 19.83
N PRO A 50 -4.19 -71.65 21.14
CA PRO A 50 -3.23 -70.66 21.70
C PRO A 50 -1.83 -70.77 21.12
N GLU A 51 -1.32 -71.96 20.85
CA GLU A 51 0.05 -72.17 20.30
C GLU A 51 0.10 -71.81 18.82
N GLU A 52 -0.88 -72.27 18.02
CA GLU A 52 -0.97 -71.90 16.59
C GLU A 52 -1.16 -70.43 16.40
N ARG A 53 -1.95 -69.76 17.24
CA ARG A 53 -2.15 -68.30 17.22
C ARG A 53 -0.85 -67.54 17.43
N LYS A 54 0.01 -67.99 18.39
CA LYS A 54 1.26 -67.35 18.68
C LYS A 54 2.24 -67.44 17.51
N SER A 55 2.35 -68.64 16.90
CA SER A 55 3.25 -68.88 15.75
C SER A 55 2.75 -68.12 14.50
N ALA A 56 1.45 -68.25 14.16
CA ALA A 56 0.88 -67.56 13.01
C ALA A 56 0.86 -66.03 13.18
N GLY A 57 0.62 -65.54 14.41
CA GLY A 57 0.70 -64.12 14.73
C GLY A 57 2.09 -63.52 14.54
N ALA A 58 3.16 -64.28 14.93
CA ALA A 58 4.51 -63.84 14.72
C ALA A 58 4.87 -63.78 13.22
N GLN A 59 4.45 -64.75 12.42
CA GLN A 59 4.63 -64.73 10.98
C GLN A 59 3.89 -63.58 10.29
N ILE A 60 2.64 -63.34 10.64
CA ILE A 60 1.86 -62.20 10.08
C ILE A 60 2.50 -60.84 10.46
N ASN A 61 3.00 -60.68 11.68
CA ASN A 61 3.69 -59.45 12.10
C ASN A 61 5.00 -59.27 11.32
N GLN A 62 5.77 -60.34 11.07
CA GLN A 62 6.99 -60.27 10.25
C GLN A 62 6.67 -59.79 8.82
N ILE A 63 5.62 -60.37 8.21
CA ILE A 63 5.17 -60.00 6.87
C ILE A 63 4.66 -58.54 6.87
N LYS A 64 3.88 -58.13 7.88
CA LYS A 64 3.44 -56.76 8.04
C LYS A 64 4.62 -55.80 8.06
N THR A 65 5.67 -56.10 8.84
CA THR A 65 6.88 -55.27 8.88
C THR A 65 7.57 -55.17 7.51
N GLN A 66 7.64 -56.29 6.74
CA GLN A 66 8.21 -56.30 5.41
C GLN A 66 7.35 -55.46 4.41
N VAL A 67 6.05 -55.56 4.48
CA VAL A 67 5.12 -54.78 3.65
C VAL A 67 5.20 -53.28 4.00
N GLU A 68 5.27 -52.95 5.29
CA GLU A 68 5.44 -51.54 5.75
C GLU A 68 6.80 -50.99 5.32
N ALA A 69 7.88 -51.77 5.37
CA ALA A 69 9.20 -51.37 4.87
C ALA A 69 9.16 -51.07 3.37
N ALA A 70 8.58 -51.96 2.56
CA ALA A 70 8.42 -51.74 1.12
C ALA A 70 7.57 -50.51 0.78
N LEU A 71 6.49 -50.28 1.55
CA LEU A 71 5.67 -49.08 1.42
C LEU A 71 6.48 -47.78 1.68
N GLN A 72 7.28 -47.77 2.75
CA GLN A 72 8.10 -46.59 3.09
C GLN A 72 9.19 -46.37 2.03
N GLU A 73 9.85 -47.42 1.55
CA GLU A 73 10.85 -47.31 0.47
C GLU A 73 10.22 -46.63 -0.77
N ARG A 74 9.03 -47.08 -1.21
CA ARG A 74 8.37 -46.50 -2.37
C ARG A 74 7.93 -45.06 -2.10
N ARG A 75 7.45 -44.77 -0.90
CA ARG A 75 7.05 -43.41 -0.50
C ARG A 75 8.23 -42.44 -0.58
N HIS A 76 9.40 -42.85 -0.07
CA HIS A 76 10.63 -42.06 -0.20
C HIS A 76 11.02 -41.88 -1.67
N ALA A 77 11.01 -42.96 -2.47
CA ALA A 77 11.35 -42.86 -3.90
C ALA A 77 10.43 -41.89 -4.68
N LEU A 78 9.12 -41.90 -4.40
CA LEU A 78 8.17 -40.94 -5.01
C LEU A 78 8.42 -39.51 -4.54
N ALA A 79 8.70 -39.31 -3.25
CA ALA A 79 9.01 -37.98 -2.71
C ALA A 79 10.33 -37.45 -3.31
N ASP A 80 11.35 -38.28 -3.42
CA ASP A 80 12.64 -37.92 -4.04
C ASP A 80 12.47 -37.58 -5.52
N ALA A 81 11.65 -38.34 -6.25
CA ALA A 81 11.36 -38.05 -7.66
C ALA A 81 10.67 -36.68 -7.84
N VAL A 82 9.70 -36.36 -7.01
CA VAL A 82 9.03 -35.06 -7.01
C VAL A 82 10.02 -33.96 -6.66
N LEU A 83 10.86 -34.17 -5.64
CA LEU A 83 11.89 -33.22 -5.24
C LEU A 83 12.90 -32.96 -6.36
N LEU A 84 13.40 -34.02 -6.98
CA LEU A 84 14.35 -33.90 -8.09
C LEU A 84 13.75 -33.16 -9.29
N GLN A 85 12.51 -33.44 -9.62
CA GLN A 85 11.80 -32.72 -10.68
C GLN A 85 11.66 -31.21 -10.36
N ARG A 86 11.31 -30.88 -9.11
CA ARG A 86 11.25 -29.51 -8.64
C ARG A 86 12.62 -28.84 -8.69
N LEU A 87 13.64 -29.47 -8.17
CA LEU A 87 15.02 -28.95 -8.18
C LEU A 87 15.53 -28.72 -9.62
N ALA A 88 15.21 -29.63 -10.55
CA ALA A 88 15.56 -29.44 -11.96
C ALA A 88 14.82 -28.23 -12.58
N ALA A 89 13.55 -28.03 -12.23
CA ALA A 89 12.78 -26.87 -12.70
C ALA A 89 13.24 -25.54 -12.09
N GLU A 90 13.75 -25.57 -10.86
CA GLU A 90 14.29 -24.41 -10.13
C GLU A 90 15.80 -24.19 -10.37
N SER A 91 16.41 -24.98 -11.25
CA SER A 91 17.85 -24.89 -11.56
C SER A 91 18.19 -23.55 -12.19
N ILE A 92 19.17 -22.86 -11.62
CA ILE A 92 19.70 -21.59 -12.10
C ILE A 92 21.08 -21.84 -12.70
N ASP A 93 21.32 -21.26 -13.88
CA ASP A 93 22.66 -21.29 -14.49
C ASP A 93 23.58 -20.34 -13.70
N VAL A 94 24.46 -20.97 -12.91
CA VAL A 94 25.45 -20.24 -12.08
C VAL A 94 26.66 -19.74 -12.88
N SER A 95 26.76 -20.07 -14.16
CA SER A 95 27.81 -19.54 -15.04
C SER A 95 27.48 -18.12 -15.56
N LEU A 96 26.22 -17.70 -15.47
CA LEU A 96 25.85 -16.35 -15.80
C LEU A 96 26.47 -15.37 -14.79
N PRO A 97 26.89 -14.16 -15.25
CA PRO A 97 27.42 -13.16 -14.34
C PRO A 97 26.39 -12.85 -13.26
N GLY A 98 26.85 -12.73 -12.01
CA GLY A 98 26.01 -12.32 -10.88
C GLY A 98 25.30 -11.00 -11.17
N ARG A 99 24.15 -10.79 -10.59
CA ARG A 99 23.47 -9.49 -10.68
C ARG A 99 24.43 -8.44 -10.16
N GLY A 100 24.64 -7.37 -10.94
CA GLY A 100 25.43 -6.23 -10.53
C GLY A 100 24.93 -5.65 -9.19
N GLN A 101 25.73 -4.79 -8.57
CA GLN A 101 25.26 -4.05 -7.40
C GLN A 101 23.99 -3.28 -7.78
N ALA A 102 22.94 -3.42 -6.98
CA ALA A 102 21.74 -2.62 -7.16
C ALA A 102 22.12 -1.15 -7.05
N VAL A 103 21.84 -0.38 -8.08
CA VAL A 103 21.93 1.07 -8.01
C VAL A 103 20.82 1.52 -7.06
N GLY A 104 21.15 2.36 -6.08
CA GLY A 104 20.16 2.92 -5.17
C GLY A 104 19.11 3.71 -5.95
N SER A 105 17.89 3.75 -5.47
CA SER A 105 16.78 4.51 -6.04
C SER A 105 16.23 5.49 -5.01
N LEU A 106 15.49 6.50 -5.49
CA LEU A 106 14.77 7.40 -4.62
C LEU A 106 13.64 6.65 -3.90
N HIS A 107 13.38 7.07 -2.66
CA HIS A 107 12.23 6.58 -1.90
C HIS A 107 10.93 6.80 -2.70
N PRO A 108 9.96 5.85 -2.74
CA PRO A 108 8.76 5.95 -3.58
C PRO A 108 7.93 7.22 -3.33
N VAL A 109 7.87 7.74 -2.10
CA VAL A 109 7.22 9.02 -1.79
C VAL A 109 7.98 10.18 -2.42
N MET A 110 9.32 10.16 -2.42
CA MET A 110 10.12 11.22 -3.08
C MET A 110 9.96 11.19 -4.59
N ARG A 111 9.88 10.03 -5.22
CA ARG A 111 9.55 9.92 -6.65
C ARG A 111 8.17 10.46 -6.98
N THR A 112 7.19 10.23 -6.11
CA THR A 112 5.86 10.82 -6.24
C THR A 112 5.93 12.33 -6.13
N TRP A 113 6.70 12.85 -5.16
CA TRP A 113 6.90 14.28 -4.97
C TRP A 113 7.50 14.94 -6.22
N GLU A 114 8.63 14.43 -6.72
CA GLU A 114 9.26 14.94 -7.94
C GLU A 114 8.30 14.92 -9.14
N ARG A 115 7.57 13.83 -9.33
CA ARG A 115 6.60 13.71 -10.41
C ARG A 115 5.46 14.75 -10.30
N VAL A 116 4.97 15.00 -9.10
CA VAL A 116 3.94 16.02 -8.86
C VAL A 116 4.50 17.40 -9.19
N GLU A 117 5.72 17.73 -8.76
CA GLU A 117 6.37 19.00 -9.12
C GLU A 117 6.54 19.15 -10.63
N GLU A 118 7.03 18.13 -11.32
CA GLU A 118 7.21 18.15 -12.78
C GLU A 118 5.88 18.44 -13.50
N ILE A 119 4.80 17.76 -13.12
CA ILE A 119 3.48 17.97 -13.72
C ILE A 119 3.02 19.41 -13.52
N PHE A 120 3.06 19.94 -12.29
CA PHE A 120 2.59 21.29 -12.02
C PHE A 120 3.50 22.38 -12.60
N ARG A 121 4.81 22.19 -12.61
CA ARG A 121 5.76 23.08 -13.32
C ARG A 121 5.45 23.13 -14.81
N SER A 122 5.09 22.03 -15.45
CA SER A 122 4.77 21.97 -16.88
C SER A 122 3.55 22.81 -17.28
N ILE A 123 2.65 23.08 -16.33
CA ILE A 123 1.45 23.91 -16.54
C ILE A 123 1.57 25.32 -15.89
N GLY A 124 2.82 25.69 -15.54
CA GLY A 124 3.17 27.04 -15.11
C GLY A 124 2.93 27.34 -13.62
N PHE A 125 2.94 26.34 -12.76
CA PHE A 125 2.96 26.54 -11.31
C PHE A 125 4.42 26.66 -10.81
N ASP A 126 4.65 27.62 -9.93
CA ASP A 126 5.86 27.68 -9.12
C ASP A 126 5.83 26.61 -8.01
N VAL A 127 6.98 26.26 -7.49
CA VAL A 127 7.11 25.41 -6.30
C VAL A 127 7.66 26.26 -5.17
N ALA A 128 6.93 26.33 -4.08
CA ALA A 128 7.31 27.12 -2.89
C ALA A 128 7.60 26.18 -1.71
N ASP A 129 8.53 26.60 -0.87
CA ASP A 129 8.87 25.98 0.39
C ASP A 129 8.62 26.96 1.56
N GLY A 130 8.62 26.45 2.79
CA GLY A 130 8.44 27.24 3.99
C GLY A 130 8.69 26.46 5.27
N PRO A 131 8.65 27.14 6.43
CA PRO A 131 9.00 26.55 7.72
C PRO A 131 8.04 25.46 8.15
N GLU A 132 8.56 24.41 8.78
CA GLU A 132 7.77 23.34 9.40
C GLU A 132 7.22 23.78 10.78
N ILE A 133 7.97 24.62 11.48
CA ILE A 133 7.54 25.26 12.72
C ILE A 133 6.82 26.57 12.36
N GLU A 134 5.56 26.65 12.73
CA GLU A 134 4.69 27.73 12.34
C GLU A 134 4.05 28.44 13.53
N THR A 135 3.56 29.63 13.25
CA THR A 135 2.71 30.37 14.18
C THR A 135 1.24 29.99 14.00
N ASP A 136 0.45 30.15 15.04
CA ASP A 136 -1.00 29.98 15.00
C ASP A 136 -1.65 30.81 13.87
N TRP A 137 -1.12 32.03 13.63
CA TRP A 137 -1.67 32.91 12.62
C TRP A 137 -1.60 32.30 11.21
N PHE A 138 -0.43 31.81 10.79
CA PHE A 138 -0.27 31.20 9.46
C PHE A 138 -0.98 29.87 9.33
N ASN A 139 -0.95 29.04 10.41
CA ASN A 139 -1.51 27.69 10.33
C ASN A 139 -3.04 27.68 10.45
N PHE A 140 -3.65 28.69 11.10
CA PHE A 140 -5.08 28.69 11.36
C PHE A 140 -5.76 30.02 11.04
N THR A 141 -5.36 31.12 11.68
CA THR A 141 -6.10 32.38 11.62
C THR A 141 -6.17 32.95 10.22
N ALA A 142 -5.04 32.99 9.50
CA ALA A 142 -4.98 33.44 8.11
C ALA A 142 -5.84 32.61 7.16
N LEU A 143 -6.09 31.37 7.52
CA LEU A 143 -6.89 30.38 6.77
C LEU A 143 -8.35 30.34 7.23
N ASN A 144 -8.83 31.43 7.86
CA ASN A 144 -10.22 31.57 8.30
C ASN A 144 -10.67 30.47 9.30
N SER A 145 -9.74 29.81 9.97
CA SER A 145 -10.04 28.80 10.98
C SER A 145 -10.33 29.49 12.32
N PRO A 146 -11.55 29.33 12.90
CA PRO A 146 -11.93 30.04 14.14
C PRO A 146 -11.14 29.51 15.35
N GLU A 147 -11.05 30.31 16.41
CA GLU A 147 -10.31 29.98 17.64
C GLU A 147 -10.79 28.67 18.30
N ASN A 148 -12.09 28.37 18.17
CA ASN A 148 -12.71 27.17 18.76
C ASN A 148 -12.71 25.96 17.81
N HIS A 149 -11.97 26.01 16.70
CA HIS A 149 -11.96 24.90 15.76
C HIS A 149 -11.25 23.68 16.38
N PRO A 150 -11.83 22.45 16.27
CA PRO A 150 -11.24 21.24 16.87
C PRO A 150 -9.78 20.99 16.46
N ALA A 151 -9.41 21.27 15.22
CA ALA A 151 -8.05 21.11 14.71
C ALA A 151 -6.97 21.92 15.48
N ARG A 152 -7.37 22.93 16.29
CA ARG A 152 -6.45 23.67 17.17
C ARG A 152 -6.20 22.96 18.50
N SER A 153 -6.90 21.85 18.78
CA SER A 153 -6.72 21.14 20.04
C SER A 153 -5.35 20.46 20.09
N MET A 154 -4.82 20.30 21.30
CA MET A 154 -3.59 19.53 21.53
C MET A 154 -3.73 18.04 21.19
N GLN A 155 -4.95 17.57 20.95
CA GLN A 155 -5.22 16.19 20.49
C GLN A 155 -4.95 16.01 18.99
N ASP A 156 -4.99 17.10 18.20
CA ASP A 156 -4.83 17.05 16.77
C ASP A 156 -3.55 17.78 16.28
N THR A 157 -3.00 18.71 17.09
CA THR A 157 -1.85 19.56 16.72
C THR A 157 -0.70 19.39 17.70
N PHE A 158 0.51 19.21 17.18
CA PHE A 158 1.73 19.25 17.98
C PHE A 158 2.17 20.70 18.24
N TYR A 159 2.02 21.15 19.48
CA TYR A 159 2.61 22.39 19.95
C TYR A 159 4.01 22.12 20.50
N ILE A 160 4.92 23.06 20.28
CA ILE A 160 6.32 22.96 20.72
C ILE A 160 6.63 24.02 21.77
N ASP A 161 7.70 23.81 22.53
CA ASP A 161 8.21 24.81 23.45
C ASP A 161 8.73 26.02 22.65
N GLY A 162 8.09 27.15 22.86
CA GLY A 162 8.38 28.40 22.17
C GLY A 162 7.13 29.20 21.89
N LYS A 163 7.29 30.50 21.74
CA LYS A 163 6.19 31.42 21.47
C LYS A 163 6.55 32.37 20.34
N ASP A 164 5.55 32.81 19.62
CA ASP A 164 5.68 33.87 18.64
C ASP A 164 5.77 35.27 19.29
N SER A 165 5.87 36.33 18.49
CA SER A 165 5.89 37.72 18.95
C SER A 165 4.63 38.19 19.68
N ASN A 166 3.55 37.40 19.61
CA ASN A 166 2.26 37.66 20.26
C ASN A 166 2.00 36.77 21.47
N GLU A 167 3.09 36.14 22.02
CA GLU A 167 3.02 35.21 23.15
C GLU A 167 2.20 33.93 22.90
N LYS A 168 1.81 33.64 21.63
CA LYS A 168 1.10 32.42 21.26
C LYS A 168 2.09 31.26 21.06
N PRO A 169 1.74 30.02 21.43
CA PRO A 169 2.62 28.87 21.24
C PRO A 169 2.92 28.62 19.76
N LEU A 170 4.13 28.19 19.47
CA LEU A 170 4.52 27.68 18.16
C LEU A 170 4.05 26.23 18.00
N LEU A 171 3.88 25.80 16.78
CA LEU A 171 3.38 24.47 16.45
C LEU A 171 4.09 23.88 15.22
N LEU A 172 3.99 22.56 15.07
CA LEU A 172 4.31 21.91 13.81
C LEU A 172 3.12 22.03 12.87
N ARG A 173 3.35 22.53 11.65
CA ARG A 173 2.29 22.77 10.67
C ARG A 173 1.48 21.51 10.38
N THR A 174 0.15 21.64 10.40
CA THR A 174 -0.78 20.52 10.18
C THR A 174 -1.13 20.29 8.71
N HIS A 175 -0.74 21.22 7.86
CA HIS A 175 -0.88 21.22 6.40
C HIS A 175 0.13 22.18 5.78
N THR A 176 0.25 22.21 4.46
CA THR A 176 1.21 23.09 3.76
C THR A 176 0.60 24.46 3.36
N SER A 177 -0.67 24.72 3.69
CA SER A 177 -1.34 26.01 3.41
C SER A 177 -0.62 27.24 3.98
N PRO A 178 0.11 27.19 5.12
CA PRO A 178 0.92 28.33 5.56
C PRO A 178 1.88 28.85 4.51
N ILE A 179 2.47 27.96 3.71
CA ILE A 179 3.37 28.31 2.61
C ILE A 179 2.63 29.14 1.56
N GLN A 180 1.39 28.75 1.23
CA GLN A 180 0.56 29.49 0.27
C GLN A 180 0.28 30.90 0.74
N VAL A 181 -0.06 31.09 2.04
CA VAL A 181 -0.28 32.41 2.64
C VAL A 181 0.98 33.26 2.58
N ARG A 182 2.13 32.68 2.93
CA ARG A 182 3.44 33.37 2.87
C ARG A 182 3.78 33.79 1.44
N TYR A 183 3.69 32.85 0.50
CA TYR A 183 3.97 33.11 -0.92
C TYR A 183 3.06 34.20 -1.49
N ALA A 184 1.76 34.11 -1.26
CA ALA A 184 0.80 35.10 -1.73
C ALA A 184 1.04 36.48 -1.13
N SER A 185 1.30 36.56 0.18
CA SER A 185 1.59 37.83 0.85
C SER A 185 2.91 38.48 0.34
N GLU A 186 3.91 37.71 0.01
CA GLU A 186 5.15 38.20 -0.60
C GLU A 186 4.91 38.64 -2.05
N HIS A 187 4.12 37.88 -2.80
CA HIS A 187 3.72 38.23 -4.16
C HIS A 187 2.98 39.55 -4.22
N VAL A 188 2.01 39.77 -3.32
CA VAL A 188 1.27 41.04 -3.19
C VAL A 188 2.23 42.21 -2.92
N LYS A 189 3.16 42.07 -1.99
CA LYS A 189 4.18 43.09 -1.70
C LYS A 189 5.06 43.40 -2.91
N LYS A 190 5.49 42.37 -3.63
CA LYS A 190 6.35 42.51 -4.83
C LYS A 190 5.66 43.29 -5.95
N TYR A 191 4.36 43.12 -6.11
CA TYR A 191 3.58 43.73 -7.18
C TYR A 191 2.62 44.84 -6.67
N ALA A 192 2.88 45.42 -5.49
CA ALA A 192 2.03 46.45 -4.89
C ALA A 192 1.83 47.69 -5.77
N ASN A 193 2.73 47.98 -6.70
CA ASN A 193 2.67 49.12 -7.62
C ASN A 193 2.18 48.74 -9.02
N ALA A 194 1.76 47.51 -9.26
CA ALA A 194 1.26 47.04 -10.55
C ALA A 194 -0.23 47.35 -10.66
N ASP A 195 -0.70 47.80 -11.83
CA ASP A 195 -2.14 48.06 -12.07
C ASP A 195 -2.98 46.77 -11.92
N VAL A 196 -2.39 45.64 -12.33
CA VAL A 196 -2.96 44.29 -12.19
C VAL A 196 -1.89 43.41 -11.56
N MET A 197 -2.23 42.73 -10.49
CA MET A 197 -1.35 41.73 -9.89
C MET A 197 -1.22 40.51 -10.84
N PRO A 198 -0.01 40.09 -11.21
CA PRO A 198 0.18 38.87 -11.99
C PRO A 198 -0.46 37.65 -11.29
N PRO A 199 -0.95 36.65 -12.05
CA PRO A 199 -1.52 35.45 -11.47
C PRO A 199 -0.57 34.76 -10.49
N ILE A 200 -1.10 34.31 -9.37
CA ILE A 200 -0.42 33.42 -8.45
C ILE A 200 -0.76 31.99 -8.88
N LYS A 201 0.24 31.21 -9.25
CA LYS A 201 0.15 29.77 -9.47
C LYS A 201 1.27 29.10 -8.70
N VAL A 202 0.97 28.43 -7.63
CA VAL A 202 1.99 27.82 -6.77
C VAL A 202 1.51 26.49 -6.23
N ILE A 203 2.42 25.51 -6.15
CA ILE A 203 2.26 24.34 -5.30
C ILE A 203 3.23 24.42 -4.13
N ALA A 204 2.81 23.89 -3.00
CA ALA A 204 3.58 23.85 -1.76
C ALA A 204 3.64 22.39 -1.26
N PRO A 205 4.59 21.58 -1.77
CA PRO A 205 4.84 20.26 -1.21
C PRO A 205 5.64 20.40 0.10
N GLY A 206 5.40 19.50 1.06
CA GLY A 206 6.12 19.54 2.33
C GLY A 206 5.65 18.52 3.34
N ARG A 207 6.43 18.37 4.42
CA ARG A 207 6.04 17.56 5.58
C ARG A 207 4.98 18.29 6.38
N THR A 208 4.07 17.50 6.94
CA THR A 208 2.97 17.95 7.80
C THR A 208 2.84 17.02 8.99
N TYR A 209 2.25 17.50 10.09
CA TYR A 209 2.27 16.82 11.37
C TYR A 209 0.90 16.85 12.01
N ARG A 210 0.40 15.68 12.44
CA ARG A 210 -0.88 15.53 13.15
C ARG A 210 -0.75 14.48 14.24
N VAL A 211 -1.44 14.67 15.35
CA VAL A 211 -1.48 13.69 16.43
C VAL A 211 -2.43 12.55 16.02
N ASP A 212 -1.95 11.70 15.11
CA ASP A 212 -2.72 10.58 14.60
C ASP A 212 -1.76 9.47 14.16
N SER A 213 -2.10 8.21 14.43
CA SER A 213 -1.23 7.07 14.11
C SER A 213 -2.02 5.77 14.02
N ASP A 214 -2.23 5.30 12.79
CA ASP A 214 -2.83 4.00 12.49
C ASP A 214 -2.27 3.41 11.16
N ALA A 215 -2.91 2.39 10.60
CA ALA A 215 -2.48 1.80 9.33
C ALA A 215 -2.60 2.74 8.11
N THR A 216 -3.35 3.83 8.25
CA THR A 216 -3.64 4.82 7.20
C THR A 216 -3.16 6.22 7.53
N HIS A 217 -2.70 6.45 8.77
CA HIS A 217 -2.22 7.73 9.29
C HIS A 217 -0.85 7.58 9.97
N SER A 218 0.00 8.58 9.74
CA SER A 218 1.31 8.72 10.39
C SER A 218 1.39 10.10 11.05
N PRO A 219 2.03 10.23 12.22
CA PRO A 219 2.22 11.53 12.88
C PRO A 219 2.94 12.55 12.00
N MET A 220 3.77 12.10 11.09
CA MET A 220 4.39 12.88 10.03
C MET A 220 4.03 12.24 8.68
N PHE A 221 3.58 13.06 7.74
CA PHE A 221 3.30 12.64 6.37
C PHE A 221 3.60 13.80 5.42
N HIS A 222 3.63 13.53 4.11
CA HIS A 222 3.88 14.54 3.10
C HIS A 222 2.57 14.95 2.43
N GLN A 223 2.43 16.27 2.22
CA GLN A 223 1.28 16.86 1.55
C GLN A 223 1.77 17.78 0.44
N VAL A 224 1.02 17.87 -0.64
CA VAL A 224 1.14 18.93 -1.62
C VAL A 224 -0.16 19.71 -1.67
N GLU A 225 -0.08 21.01 -1.55
CA GLU A 225 -1.20 21.90 -1.78
C GLU A 225 -0.92 22.82 -2.95
N GLY A 226 -1.96 23.16 -3.70
CA GLY A 226 -1.88 24.09 -4.82
C GLY A 226 -2.81 25.26 -4.64
N LEU A 227 -2.36 26.41 -5.12
CA LEU A 227 -3.09 27.68 -5.09
C LEU A 227 -2.99 28.35 -6.47
N TRP A 228 -4.13 28.72 -7.03
CA TRP A 228 -4.19 29.59 -8.21
C TRP A 228 -5.12 30.75 -7.94
N ILE A 229 -4.61 31.98 -8.04
CA ILE A 229 -5.37 33.23 -7.88
C ILE A 229 -5.15 34.12 -9.11
N ALA A 230 -6.22 34.66 -9.69
CA ALA A 230 -6.22 35.66 -10.74
C ALA A 230 -7.55 36.41 -10.77
N GLU A 231 -7.75 37.35 -11.70
CA GLU A 231 -8.99 38.15 -11.80
C GLU A 231 -10.25 37.33 -12.11
N SER A 232 -10.13 36.12 -12.69
CA SER A 232 -11.29 35.29 -13.07
C SER A 232 -11.01 33.80 -13.01
N VAL A 233 -10.62 33.30 -11.83
CA VAL A 233 -10.41 31.85 -11.62
C VAL A 233 -11.68 31.24 -11.02
N SER A 234 -12.17 30.19 -11.63
CA SER A 234 -13.45 29.56 -11.31
C SER A 234 -13.29 28.15 -10.75
N PHE A 235 -14.36 27.60 -10.19
CA PHE A 235 -14.43 26.20 -9.79
C PHE A 235 -14.31 25.24 -10.99
N ALA A 236 -14.65 25.68 -12.21
CA ALA A 236 -14.45 24.90 -13.43
C ALA A 236 -12.96 24.73 -13.75
N ASP A 237 -12.15 25.78 -13.51
CA ASP A 237 -10.70 25.72 -13.70
C ASP A 237 -10.07 24.73 -12.70
N LEU A 238 -10.52 24.74 -11.44
CA LEU A 238 -10.12 23.73 -10.45
C LEU A 238 -10.41 22.30 -10.95
N LYS A 239 -11.63 22.07 -11.46
CA LYS A 239 -12.02 20.75 -11.97
C LYS A 239 -11.16 20.32 -13.15
N GLY A 240 -10.88 21.22 -14.07
CA GLY A 240 -10.00 20.96 -15.24
C GLY A 240 -8.60 20.61 -14.79
N VAL A 241 -7.93 21.53 -14.10
CA VAL A 241 -6.53 21.37 -13.65
C VAL A 241 -6.35 20.10 -12.82
N TYR A 242 -7.22 19.87 -11.85
CA TYR A 242 -7.04 18.73 -10.97
C TYR A 242 -7.36 17.38 -11.65
N THR A 243 -8.36 17.34 -12.52
CA THR A 243 -8.67 16.14 -13.32
C THR A 243 -7.51 15.78 -14.26
N ASP A 244 -6.94 16.76 -14.95
CA ASP A 244 -5.80 16.56 -15.84
C ASP A 244 -4.54 16.17 -15.08
N PHE A 245 -4.32 16.74 -13.90
CA PHE A 245 -3.27 16.31 -12.99
C PHE A 245 -3.39 14.81 -12.66
N LEU A 246 -4.57 14.35 -12.22
CA LEU A 246 -4.77 12.94 -11.86
C LEU A 246 -4.55 12.00 -13.05
N ARG A 247 -5.07 12.37 -14.23
CA ARG A 247 -4.87 11.58 -15.46
C ARG A 247 -3.39 11.47 -15.85
N THR A 248 -2.68 12.57 -15.78
CA THR A 248 -1.24 12.63 -16.07
C THR A 248 -0.43 11.86 -15.03
N PHE A 249 -0.78 12.01 -13.75
CA PHE A 249 -0.09 11.34 -12.66
C PHE A 249 -0.24 9.81 -12.71
N PHE A 250 -1.47 9.33 -12.94
CA PHE A 250 -1.76 7.88 -13.03
C PHE A 250 -1.58 7.30 -14.44
N GLU A 251 -1.25 8.13 -15.43
CA GLU A 251 -1.02 7.71 -16.83
C GLU A 251 -2.22 6.96 -17.44
N THR A 252 -3.44 7.43 -17.14
CA THR A 252 -4.66 6.79 -17.62
C THR A 252 -5.75 7.79 -17.94
N ASN A 253 -6.43 7.59 -19.08
CA ASN A 253 -7.59 8.37 -19.49
C ASN A 253 -8.92 7.79 -18.99
N GLU A 254 -8.91 6.56 -18.46
CA GLU A 254 -10.11 5.88 -17.96
C GLU A 254 -10.48 6.25 -16.52
N LEU A 255 -9.76 7.21 -15.93
CA LEU A 255 -10.00 7.69 -14.60
C LEU A 255 -11.29 8.52 -14.54
N GLN A 256 -12.18 8.14 -13.63
CA GLN A 256 -13.36 8.94 -13.30
C GLN A 256 -13.06 9.81 -12.08
N VAL A 257 -13.42 11.08 -12.15
CA VAL A 257 -13.24 12.05 -11.07
C VAL A 257 -14.58 12.69 -10.73
N ARG A 258 -14.91 12.75 -9.46
CA ARG A 258 -16.10 13.47 -8.97
C ARG A 258 -15.74 14.41 -7.84
N PHE A 259 -16.48 15.48 -7.75
CA PHE A 259 -16.38 16.49 -6.69
C PHE A 259 -17.64 16.40 -5.84
N ARG A 260 -17.46 16.06 -4.56
CA ARG A 260 -18.55 16.01 -3.58
C ARG A 260 -18.55 17.27 -2.74
N PRO A 261 -19.69 17.93 -2.48
CA PRO A 261 -19.74 19.04 -1.54
C PRO A 261 -19.15 18.66 -0.18
N SER A 262 -18.33 19.54 0.37
CA SER A 262 -17.71 19.41 1.68
C SER A 262 -17.62 20.77 2.37
N TYR A 263 -16.97 20.83 3.51
CA TYR A 263 -16.74 22.06 4.24
C TYR A 263 -15.30 22.15 4.72
N PHE A 264 -14.63 23.24 4.33
CA PHE A 264 -13.35 23.65 4.89
C PHE A 264 -13.42 25.14 5.20
N PRO A 265 -12.85 25.63 6.34
CA PRO A 265 -12.98 27.04 6.72
C PRO A 265 -12.31 28.00 5.73
N PHE A 266 -11.35 27.52 4.96
CA PHE A 266 -10.51 28.30 4.02
C PHE A 266 -11.03 28.29 2.57
N THR A 267 -12.10 27.55 2.28
CA THR A 267 -12.70 27.50 0.92
C THR A 267 -14.22 27.60 0.96
N GLU A 268 -14.80 28.27 -0.06
CA GLU A 268 -16.25 28.39 -0.26
C GLU A 268 -16.56 28.64 -1.75
N PRO A 269 -17.19 27.68 -2.47
CA PRO A 269 -17.58 26.34 -2.04
C PRO A 269 -16.38 25.42 -1.85
N SER A 270 -16.56 24.44 -0.95
CA SER A 270 -15.58 23.37 -0.69
C SER A 270 -16.04 22.06 -1.32
N ALA A 271 -15.09 21.24 -1.71
CA ALA A 271 -15.35 19.91 -2.23
C ALA A 271 -14.27 18.90 -1.81
N GLU A 272 -14.68 17.68 -1.58
CA GLU A 272 -13.80 16.51 -1.59
C GLU A 272 -13.74 15.95 -3.00
N ILE A 273 -12.55 15.54 -3.40
CA ILE A 273 -12.32 14.96 -4.74
C ILE A 273 -12.11 13.47 -4.58
N ASP A 274 -13.00 12.71 -5.19
CA ASP A 274 -12.89 11.27 -5.29
C ASP A 274 -12.49 10.87 -6.71
N MET A 275 -11.73 9.79 -6.82
CA MET A 275 -11.43 9.17 -8.10
C MET A 275 -11.79 7.68 -8.10
N ALA A 276 -12.05 7.12 -9.29
CA ALA A 276 -12.21 5.69 -9.50
C ALA A 276 -11.47 5.28 -10.76
N PHE A 277 -10.78 4.13 -10.68
CA PHE A 277 -10.12 3.53 -11.84
C PHE A 277 -11.15 2.80 -12.71
N GLY A 278 -10.99 2.88 -14.03
CA GLY A 278 -11.81 2.14 -14.99
C GLY A 278 -11.48 0.64 -15.05
N SER A 279 -10.26 0.25 -14.63
CA SER A 279 -9.75 -1.13 -14.70
C SER A 279 -8.86 -1.47 -13.49
N GLY A 280 -8.49 -2.74 -13.34
CA GLY A 280 -7.61 -3.23 -12.27
C GLY A 280 -8.33 -3.57 -10.96
N LYS A 281 -7.57 -3.86 -9.90
CA LYS A 281 -8.08 -4.31 -8.59
C LYS A 281 -9.00 -3.30 -7.89
N LEU A 282 -8.87 -2.01 -8.20
CA LEU A 282 -9.64 -0.92 -7.61
C LEU A 282 -10.71 -0.37 -8.56
N ALA A 283 -11.00 -1.08 -9.67
CA ALA A 283 -11.98 -0.65 -10.66
C ALA A 283 -13.36 -0.38 -10.04
N GLY A 284 -13.95 0.76 -10.39
CA GLY A 284 -15.25 1.19 -9.93
C GLY A 284 -15.36 1.59 -8.44
N ARG A 285 -14.28 1.44 -7.67
CA ARG A 285 -14.24 1.88 -6.26
C ARG A 285 -13.88 3.35 -6.18
N TRP A 286 -14.73 4.14 -5.56
CA TRP A 286 -14.46 5.55 -5.29
C TRP A 286 -13.49 5.70 -4.11
N LEU A 287 -12.44 6.47 -4.34
CA LEU A 287 -11.36 6.72 -3.39
C LEU A 287 -11.19 8.22 -3.22
N GLU A 288 -11.31 8.71 -2.01
CA GLU A 288 -11.01 10.10 -1.68
C GLU A 288 -9.51 10.37 -1.81
N ILE A 289 -9.17 11.44 -2.52
CA ILE A 289 -7.78 11.80 -2.88
C ILE A 289 -7.39 13.17 -2.35
N SER A 290 -8.34 14.12 -2.28
CA SER A 290 -8.02 15.52 -2.03
C SER A 290 -9.22 16.29 -1.48
N GLY A 291 -8.93 17.28 -0.65
CA GLY A 291 -9.84 18.39 -0.39
C GLY A 291 -9.51 19.56 -1.29
N ALA A 292 -10.53 20.31 -1.75
CA ALA A 292 -10.35 21.45 -2.63
C ALA A 292 -11.51 22.44 -2.53
N GLY A 293 -11.36 23.61 -3.13
CA GLY A 293 -12.45 24.57 -3.23
C GLY A 293 -12.00 25.92 -3.74
N GLN A 294 -12.94 26.85 -3.88
CA GLN A 294 -12.59 28.24 -4.13
C GLN A 294 -12.10 28.88 -2.83
N VAL A 295 -11.04 29.68 -2.94
CA VAL A 295 -10.44 30.35 -1.79
C VAL A 295 -11.45 31.29 -1.15
N HIS A 296 -11.67 31.12 0.16
CA HIS A 296 -12.60 31.95 0.90
C HIS A 296 -12.20 33.42 0.87
N PRO A 297 -13.13 34.39 0.70
CA PRO A 297 -12.83 35.84 0.65
C PRO A 297 -12.00 36.34 1.83
N ASN A 298 -12.22 35.82 3.04
CA ASN A 298 -11.44 36.18 4.21
C ASN A 298 -9.97 35.76 4.09
N VAL A 299 -9.69 34.60 3.47
CA VAL A 299 -8.32 34.13 3.24
C VAL A 299 -7.62 35.07 2.25
N LEU A 300 -8.30 35.48 1.17
CA LEU A 300 -7.75 36.45 0.23
C LEU A 300 -7.42 37.80 0.95
N ARG A 301 -8.33 38.31 1.78
CA ARG A 301 -8.06 39.52 2.59
C ARG A 301 -6.88 39.36 3.52
N ASN A 302 -6.75 38.21 4.16
CA ASN A 302 -5.62 37.91 5.05
C ASN A 302 -4.27 37.81 4.31
N MET A 303 -4.30 37.43 3.01
CA MET A 303 -3.13 37.50 2.12
C MET A 303 -2.85 38.91 1.58
N GLY A 304 -3.74 39.88 1.81
CA GLY A 304 -3.66 41.26 1.28
C GLY A 304 -4.21 41.37 -0.15
N ILE A 305 -5.09 40.48 -0.57
CA ILE A 305 -5.69 40.42 -1.91
C ILE A 305 -7.15 40.85 -1.83
N ASP A 306 -7.57 41.73 -2.75
CA ASP A 306 -8.94 42.20 -2.85
C ASP A 306 -9.85 41.09 -3.43
N PRO A 307 -10.81 40.55 -2.64
CA PRO A 307 -11.69 39.48 -3.10
C PRO A 307 -12.79 39.94 -4.08
N GLU A 308 -13.00 41.23 -4.24
CA GLU A 308 -13.93 41.76 -5.25
C GLU A 308 -13.32 41.78 -6.63
N ARG A 309 -11.95 41.74 -6.71
CA ARG A 309 -11.22 41.77 -7.96
C ARG A 309 -10.61 40.43 -8.31
N TYR A 310 -10.19 39.65 -7.34
CA TYR A 310 -9.45 38.39 -7.54
C TYR A 310 -10.21 37.23 -6.94
N THR A 311 -10.23 36.13 -7.66
CA THR A 311 -10.74 34.83 -7.23
C THR A 311 -9.67 33.78 -7.35
N GLY A 312 -9.84 32.65 -6.71
CA GLY A 312 -8.88 31.56 -6.82
C GLY A 312 -9.43 30.24 -6.31
N PHE A 313 -8.70 29.21 -6.59
CA PHE A 313 -8.94 27.89 -6.00
C PHE A 313 -7.69 27.36 -5.26
N ALA A 314 -7.94 26.47 -4.31
CA ALA A 314 -6.91 25.68 -3.65
C ALA A 314 -7.30 24.21 -3.61
N PHE A 315 -6.30 23.36 -3.51
CA PHE A 315 -6.46 21.90 -3.30
C PHE A 315 -5.32 21.37 -2.42
N GLY A 316 -5.56 20.23 -1.75
CA GLY A 316 -4.53 19.57 -0.94
C GLY A 316 -4.62 18.05 -1.02
N SER A 317 -3.51 17.38 -1.27
CA SER A 317 -3.39 15.93 -1.42
C SER A 317 -2.24 15.37 -0.60
N GLY A 318 -2.46 14.23 0.06
CA GLY A 318 -1.40 13.46 0.72
C GLY A 318 -0.54 12.73 -0.32
N LEU A 319 0.79 12.95 -0.28
CA LEU A 319 1.71 12.32 -1.23
C LEU A 319 1.78 10.80 -1.00
N GLU A 320 1.74 10.34 0.25
CA GLU A 320 1.66 8.91 0.56
C GLU A 320 0.41 8.28 -0.05
N ARG A 321 -0.73 8.95 0.01
CA ARG A 321 -1.98 8.45 -0.58
C ARG A 321 -1.85 8.25 -2.09
N LEU A 322 -1.28 9.22 -2.78
CA LEU A 322 -0.98 9.14 -4.21
C LEU A 322 0.01 8.02 -4.51
N THR A 323 1.06 7.88 -3.68
CA THR A 323 2.08 6.84 -3.81
C THR A 323 1.50 5.45 -3.61
N MET A 324 0.70 5.24 -2.56
CA MET A 324 0.00 3.98 -2.29
C MET A 324 -0.84 3.54 -3.49
N LEU A 325 -1.60 4.44 -4.07
CA LEU A 325 -2.47 4.14 -5.20
C LEU A 325 -1.70 3.87 -6.49
N ARG A 326 -0.61 4.59 -6.74
CA ARG A 326 0.23 4.41 -7.93
C ARG A 326 0.98 3.07 -7.90
N TYR A 327 1.49 2.68 -6.76
CA TYR A 327 2.34 1.49 -6.60
C TYR A 327 1.60 0.28 -6.01
N GLY A 328 0.32 0.41 -5.67
CA GLY A 328 -0.48 -0.68 -5.13
C GLY A 328 -0.07 -1.10 -3.71
N VAL A 329 0.43 -0.15 -2.90
CA VAL A 329 0.76 -0.35 -1.49
C VAL A 329 -0.48 -0.08 -0.65
N ASP A 330 -0.84 -0.99 0.23
CA ASP A 330 -2.06 -0.94 1.04
C ASP A 330 -1.83 -0.56 2.52
N ASP A 331 -0.57 -0.50 2.96
CA ASP A 331 -0.17 -0.09 4.31
C ASP A 331 0.83 1.07 4.26
N LEU A 332 0.42 2.23 4.76
CA LEU A 332 1.24 3.46 4.77
C LEU A 332 2.52 3.31 5.61
N ARG A 333 2.51 2.50 6.66
CA ARG A 333 3.64 2.31 7.56
C ARG A 333 4.88 1.77 6.86
N LEU A 334 4.70 0.99 5.80
CA LEU A 334 5.79 0.45 4.99
C LEU A 334 6.72 1.53 4.41
N PHE A 335 6.22 2.73 4.18
CA PHE A 335 7.05 3.86 3.73
C PHE A 335 7.99 4.41 4.82
N PHE A 336 7.73 4.11 6.08
CA PHE A 336 8.47 4.66 7.23
C PHE A 336 9.28 3.59 8.00
N GLU A 337 9.05 2.30 7.76
CA GLU A 337 9.76 1.20 8.42
C GLU A 337 11.20 1.02 7.92
N ASN A 338 11.56 1.63 6.80
CA ASN A 338 12.90 1.56 6.19
C ASN A 338 13.39 0.13 5.88
N ASP A 339 12.47 -0.79 5.55
CA ASP A 339 12.81 -2.15 5.14
C ASP A 339 13.38 -2.14 3.71
N LEU A 340 14.66 -2.50 3.58
CA LEU A 340 15.35 -2.52 2.29
C LEU A 340 14.72 -3.48 1.27
N ARG A 341 14.05 -4.55 1.72
CA ARG A 341 13.35 -5.49 0.84
C ARG A 341 12.11 -4.84 0.22
N PHE A 342 11.44 -3.98 0.98
CA PHE A 342 10.34 -3.16 0.48
C PHE A 342 10.86 -2.09 -0.49
N LEU A 343 11.87 -1.32 -0.08
CA LEU A 343 12.42 -0.23 -0.89
C LEU A 343 13.05 -0.72 -2.21
N ALA A 344 13.66 -1.89 -2.22
CA ALA A 344 14.24 -2.50 -3.43
C ALA A 344 13.21 -2.87 -4.51
N GLN A 345 11.91 -2.87 -4.19
CA GLN A 345 10.84 -3.11 -5.17
C GLN A 345 10.55 -1.89 -6.07
N PHE A 346 11.13 -0.72 -5.75
CA PHE A 346 10.96 0.51 -6.51
C PHE A 346 12.28 0.88 -7.21
N PRO A 347 12.66 0.17 -8.29
CA PRO A 347 13.88 0.49 -9.03
C PRO A 347 13.80 1.88 -9.67
N ALA A 348 14.98 2.44 -10.00
CA ALA A 348 15.11 3.76 -10.63
C ALA A 348 14.39 3.84 -11.98
#